data_00631c38a779f1ef950a856954273404
#
_entry.id   00631c38a779f1ef950a856954273404
#
_cell.length_a   1.000
_cell.length_b   1.000
_cell.length_c   1.000
_cell.angle_alpha   90.00
_cell.angle_beta   90.00
_cell.angle_gamma   90.00
#
_symmetry.space_group_name_H-M   'P 1'
#
loop_
_entity.id
_entity.type
_entity.pdbx_description
1 polymer ?
#
loop_
_entity_poly.entity_id
_entity_poly.type
_entity_poly.pdbx_seq_one_letter_code
_entity_poly.pdbx_strand_id
1 'polypeptide(L)'
;MKKQSLFILLTLFVFVSCNRTAHKETILTTNDGMKYVKLTPINNTSTSSAGQYKGYEITDPGINNISSIILQIPNDWQAQNSFTRIWNGSTPINQIYVKAVSGDNNSSVEILPYTPYYYADGPTARSLRETSRSMGLQQQYQPFELPPMDALIYLKQFVLPGLQQHGINFQITGEQNLGNQNQFKGVPSKHAFVDGKMQDGKLIRVECGITLNMNNVNGEVYYNWSAFPAIITSNNNLDAGYDVLKHMRSTIIYNPEWEQKVNELNRKGNAANAEIAQKDFENLKNYREAINNIHQGVTNERNNSNDKNNESFRDVIGGEAKFENPNNGERVRLDDKYKHYYADAQGNYYASDEPLDYKAMSWTEVKRLDTKGY
;
A
#
# COMPACT_ATOMS: atom_id res chain seq x y z
N MET A 1 8.35 -8.76 -43.37
CA MET A 1 7.62 -8.12 -42.28
C MET A 1 8.48 -8.20 -41.03
N LYS A 2 9.14 -7.10 -40.64
CA LYS A 2 9.99 -7.04 -39.43
C LYS A 2 9.10 -6.81 -38.20
N LYS A 3 9.12 -7.76 -37.27
CA LYS A 3 8.50 -7.58 -35.96
C LYS A 3 9.30 -6.54 -35.16
N GLN A 4 8.75 -5.36 -34.98
CA GLN A 4 9.29 -4.40 -34.03
C GLN A 4 8.78 -4.80 -32.63
N SER A 5 9.70 -5.31 -31.80
CA SER A 5 9.48 -5.50 -30.39
C SER A 5 9.39 -4.12 -29.73
N LEU A 6 8.22 -3.78 -29.23
CA LEU A 6 8.00 -2.57 -28.45
C LEU A 6 8.63 -2.80 -27.05
N PHE A 7 9.86 -2.33 -26.88
CA PHE A 7 10.51 -2.25 -25.58
C PHE A 7 9.84 -1.11 -24.81
N ILE A 8 8.94 -1.44 -23.88
CA ILE A 8 8.47 -0.49 -22.86
C ILE A 8 9.62 -0.36 -21.86
N LEU A 9 10.41 0.68 -22.02
CA LEU A 9 11.45 1.09 -21.09
C LEU A 9 10.73 1.68 -19.85
N LEU A 10 10.48 0.85 -18.85
CA LEU A 10 9.99 1.29 -17.55
C LEU A 10 11.15 2.00 -16.84
N THR A 11 11.27 3.30 -17.07
CA THR A 11 12.24 4.14 -16.35
C THR A 11 11.85 4.18 -14.88
N LEU A 12 12.63 3.49 -14.07
CA LEU A 12 12.63 3.62 -12.62
C LEU A 12 13.08 5.05 -12.32
N PHE A 13 12.15 5.93 -11.99
CA PHE A 13 12.51 7.25 -11.49
C PHE A 13 13.07 7.11 -10.07
N VAL A 14 14.38 7.07 -9.98
CA VAL A 14 15.08 7.41 -8.76
C VAL A 14 14.86 8.91 -8.57
N PHE A 15 13.96 9.28 -7.68
CA PHE A 15 13.80 10.67 -7.28
C PHE A 15 15.05 11.10 -6.50
N VAL A 16 16.02 11.65 -7.21
CA VAL A 16 17.11 12.40 -6.59
C VAL A 16 16.53 13.77 -6.22
N SER A 17 15.97 13.87 -5.03
CA SER A 17 15.65 15.16 -4.42
C SER A 17 16.95 15.85 -4.03
N CYS A 18 17.33 16.89 -4.78
CA CYS A 18 18.41 17.80 -4.39
C CYS A 18 17.97 18.73 -3.25
N ASN A 19 17.75 18.19 -2.06
CA ASN A 19 17.87 18.96 -0.83
C ASN A 19 18.95 18.25 -0.01
N ARG A 20 20.16 18.84 0.01
CA ARG A 20 21.32 18.35 0.75
C ARG A 20 21.05 18.44 2.26
N THR A 21 20.34 17.47 2.81
CA THR A 21 20.53 17.14 4.21
C THR A 21 21.92 16.53 4.30
N ALA A 22 22.81 17.18 5.03
CA ALA A 22 24.13 16.64 5.26
C ALA A 22 23.99 15.30 6.00
N HIS A 23 24.40 14.22 5.36
CA HIS A 23 24.49 12.90 5.98
C HIS A 23 25.95 12.58 6.25
N LYS A 24 26.24 12.02 7.40
CA LYS A 24 27.57 11.45 7.67
C LYS A 24 27.60 10.08 7.00
N GLU A 25 28.40 9.97 5.96
CA GLU A 25 28.66 8.70 5.30
C GLU A 25 29.66 7.89 6.15
N THR A 26 29.25 6.72 6.57
CA THR A 26 30.14 5.74 7.19
C THR A 26 30.23 4.55 6.26
N ILE A 27 31.39 4.32 5.68
CA ILE A 27 31.65 3.16 4.85
C ILE A 27 31.88 1.95 5.77
N LEU A 28 31.01 0.99 5.72
CA LEU A 28 31.17 -0.31 6.38
C LEU A 28 31.63 -1.31 5.32
N THR A 29 32.68 -2.07 5.63
CA THR A 29 33.15 -3.16 4.78
C THR A 29 32.77 -4.48 5.48
N THR A 30 32.04 -5.34 4.80
CA THR A 30 31.73 -6.67 5.31
C THR A 30 32.91 -7.64 5.10
N ASN A 31 32.89 -8.80 5.76
CA ASN A 31 33.96 -9.81 5.68
C ASN A 31 34.18 -10.38 4.27
N ASP A 32 33.22 -10.19 3.35
CA ASP A 32 33.30 -10.56 1.93
C ASP A 32 33.78 -9.42 1.03
N GLY A 33 34.19 -8.30 1.61
CA GLY A 33 34.78 -7.16 0.89
C GLY A 33 33.76 -6.21 0.25
N MET A 34 32.45 -6.40 0.43
CA MET A 34 31.45 -5.45 -0.03
C MET A 34 31.43 -4.19 0.84
N LYS A 35 31.42 -3.04 0.19
CA LYS A 35 31.36 -1.74 0.88
C LYS A 35 29.93 -1.23 0.90
N TYR A 36 29.41 -0.97 2.08
CA TYR A 36 28.12 -0.34 2.31
C TYR A 36 28.32 1.09 2.82
N VAL A 37 27.55 2.02 2.30
CA VAL A 37 27.49 3.37 2.84
C VAL A 37 26.35 3.45 3.83
N LYS A 38 26.66 3.48 5.12
CA LYS A 38 25.68 3.77 6.16
C LYS A 38 25.50 5.29 6.23
N LEU A 39 24.35 5.76 5.76
CA LEU A 39 23.95 7.15 5.91
C LEU A 39 23.39 7.37 7.31
N THR A 40 24.12 8.05 8.16
CA THR A 40 23.60 8.51 9.45
C THR A 40 23.15 9.96 9.26
N PRO A 41 21.87 10.29 9.55
CA PRO A 41 21.43 11.68 9.49
C PRO A 41 22.31 12.54 10.39
N ILE A 42 22.90 13.59 9.86
CA ILE A 42 23.51 14.62 10.69
C ILE A 42 22.32 15.43 11.23
N ASN A 43 22.09 15.33 12.52
CA ASN A 43 21.13 16.17 13.21
C ASN A 43 21.59 17.62 13.07
N ASN A 44 21.15 18.29 12.03
CA ASN A 44 21.12 19.74 12.06
C ASN A 44 20.05 20.10 13.10
N THR A 45 20.49 20.63 14.19
CA THR A 45 19.69 21.26 15.24
C THR A 45 18.89 22.45 14.67
N SER A 46 17.83 22.14 13.92
CA SER A 46 16.62 22.92 14.03
C SER A 46 15.98 22.45 15.34
N THR A 47 15.75 23.33 16.25
CA THR A 47 15.00 23.15 17.49
C THR A 47 13.59 22.65 17.20
N SER A 48 13.46 21.39 16.81
CA SER A 48 12.23 20.64 16.70
C SER A 48 12.29 19.51 17.72
N SER A 49 11.63 19.71 18.86
CA SER A 49 10.99 18.64 19.67
C SER A 49 11.69 17.26 19.64
N ALA A 50 13.02 17.22 19.87
CA ALA A 50 13.75 15.98 20.09
C ALA A 50 13.26 15.35 21.41
N GLY A 51 12.16 14.63 21.36
CA GLY A 51 11.47 14.02 22.49
C GLY A 51 10.00 13.74 22.25
N GLN A 52 9.41 14.23 21.14
CA GLN A 52 7.99 14.04 20.85
C GLN A 52 7.70 12.84 19.95
N TYR A 53 8.67 12.32 19.19
CA TYR A 53 8.48 11.26 18.21
C TYR A 53 9.52 10.15 18.35
N LYS A 54 9.11 8.91 18.08
CA LYS A 54 9.96 7.72 18.00
C LYS A 54 9.87 7.09 16.62
N GLY A 55 10.94 6.42 16.19
CA GLY A 55 10.95 5.61 14.98
C GLY A 55 10.02 4.41 15.12
N TYR A 56 9.24 4.13 14.09
CA TYR A 56 8.43 2.95 13.94
C TYR A 56 8.84 2.24 12.66
N GLU A 57 9.26 1.00 12.81
CA GLU A 57 9.78 0.18 11.72
C GLU A 57 8.69 -0.76 11.19
N ILE A 58 8.62 -0.86 9.86
CA ILE A 58 7.74 -1.78 9.14
C ILE A 58 8.64 -2.78 8.44
N THR A 59 8.44 -4.05 8.74
CA THR A 59 9.20 -5.14 8.11
C THR A 59 8.41 -5.79 6.99
N ASP A 60 9.12 -6.32 6.00
CA ASP A 60 8.53 -7.07 4.89
C ASP A 60 8.64 -8.58 5.18
N PRO A 61 7.55 -9.26 5.52
CA PRO A 61 7.58 -10.68 5.81
C PRO A 61 7.93 -11.53 4.57
N GLY A 62 7.64 -11.04 3.37
CA GLY A 62 8.00 -11.71 2.13
C GLY A 62 9.48 -11.59 1.74
N ILE A 63 10.30 -10.85 2.52
CA ILE A 63 11.75 -10.74 2.32
C ILE A 63 12.44 -10.89 3.68
N ASN A 64 12.30 -12.05 4.30
CA ASN A 64 12.97 -12.39 5.56
C ASN A 64 12.80 -11.35 6.68
N ASN A 65 11.64 -10.73 6.78
CA ASN A 65 11.34 -9.66 7.74
C ASN A 65 12.35 -8.50 7.73
N ILE A 66 12.94 -8.22 6.57
CA ILE A 66 13.83 -7.06 6.45
C ILE A 66 13.04 -5.78 6.69
N SER A 67 13.67 -4.81 7.35
CA SER A 67 13.14 -3.46 7.47
C SER A 67 12.84 -2.89 6.09
N SER A 68 11.60 -2.54 5.81
CA SER A 68 11.18 -1.97 4.53
C SER A 68 11.07 -0.45 4.60
N ILE A 69 10.40 0.03 5.64
CA ILE A 69 10.09 1.44 5.84
C ILE A 69 10.28 1.78 7.32
N ILE A 70 10.83 2.95 7.57
CA ILE A 70 10.84 3.59 8.88
C ILE A 70 10.06 4.90 8.77
N LEU A 71 9.16 5.14 9.70
CA LEU A 71 8.47 6.40 9.88
C LEU A 71 8.46 6.81 11.35
N GLN A 72 8.07 8.04 11.67
CA GLN A 72 8.02 8.51 13.03
C GLN A 72 6.58 8.65 13.51
N ILE A 73 6.33 8.17 14.73
CA ILE A 73 5.06 8.30 15.45
C ILE A 73 5.31 9.03 16.78
N PRO A 74 4.30 9.70 17.40
CA PRO A 74 4.46 10.28 18.72
C PRO A 74 4.94 9.26 19.75
N ASN A 75 5.74 9.66 20.72
CA ASN A 75 6.40 8.75 21.67
C ASN A 75 5.41 7.97 22.55
N ASP A 76 4.30 8.59 22.92
CA ASP A 76 3.24 8.00 23.73
C ASP A 76 2.24 7.17 22.91
N TRP A 77 2.34 7.18 21.58
CA TRP A 77 1.45 6.41 20.71
C TRP A 77 1.97 4.98 20.53
N GLN A 78 1.01 4.07 20.37
CA GLN A 78 1.26 2.69 19.94
C GLN A 78 0.89 2.55 18.46
N ALA A 79 1.63 1.75 17.72
CA ALA A 79 1.32 1.50 16.32
C ALA A 79 1.34 0.00 16.00
N GLN A 80 0.56 -0.34 15.00
CA GLN A 80 0.54 -1.64 14.35
C GLN A 80 0.55 -1.45 12.84
N ASN A 81 1.02 -2.44 12.12
CA ASN A 81 1.07 -2.41 10.66
C ASN A 81 0.71 -3.76 10.07
N SER A 82 0.32 -3.74 8.80
CA SER A 82 0.39 -4.91 7.94
C SER A 82 1.12 -4.54 6.65
N PHE A 83 1.78 -5.54 6.08
CA PHE A 83 2.50 -5.44 4.83
C PHE A 83 2.05 -6.57 3.92
N THR A 84 1.49 -6.22 2.78
CA THR A 84 1.08 -7.20 1.75
C THR A 84 1.62 -6.78 0.40
N ARG A 85 1.70 -7.71 -0.52
CA ARG A 85 2.20 -7.46 -1.87
C ARG A 85 1.19 -7.95 -2.89
N ILE A 86 0.73 -7.04 -3.75
CA ILE A 86 -0.19 -7.34 -4.83
C ILE A 86 0.58 -7.28 -6.14
N TRP A 87 0.38 -8.25 -6.99
CA TRP A 87 0.97 -8.26 -8.31
C TRP A 87 0.03 -7.59 -9.33
N ASN A 88 0.55 -6.60 -10.04
CA ASN A 88 -0.10 -6.01 -11.20
C ASN A 88 0.69 -6.41 -12.45
N GLY A 89 0.35 -7.54 -13.01
CA GLY A 89 1.13 -8.14 -14.06
C GLY A 89 2.54 -8.49 -13.55
N SER A 90 3.55 -7.83 -14.07
CA SER A 90 4.95 -8.08 -13.70
C SER A 90 5.49 -7.20 -12.57
N THR A 91 4.68 -6.28 -12.04
CA THR A 91 5.14 -5.30 -11.04
C THR A 91 4.41 -5.50 -9.72
N PRO A 92 5.12 -5.77 -8.61
CA PRO A 92 4.51 -5.84 -7.31
C PRO A 92 4.15 -4.43 -6.81
N ILE A 93 2.99 -4.32 -6.22
CA ILE A 93 2.52 -3.15 -5.49
C ILE A 93 2.58 -3.49 -4.01
N ASN A 94 3.45 -2.81 -3.27
CA ASN A 94 3.57 -3.01 -1.83
C ASN A 94 2.42 -2.27 -1.15
N GLN A 95 1.54 -3.00 -0.50
CA GLN A 95 0.41 -2.48 0.25
C GLN A 95 0.79 -2.39 1.72
N ILE A 96 0.87 -1.18 2.24
CA ILE A 96 1.26 -0.94 3.62
C ILE A 96 0.12 -0.25 4.34
N TYR A 97 -0.36 -0.87 5.40
CA TYR A 97 -1.29 -0.31 6.34
C TYR A 97 -0.57 0.01 7.63
N VAL A 98 -0.82 1.18 8.19
CA VAL A 98 -0.31 1.58 9.52
C VAL A 98 -1.44 2.20 10.31
N LYS A 99 -1.65 1.74 11.54
CA LYS A 99 -2.52 2.36 12.52
C LYS A 99 -1.71 2.78 13.72
N ALA A 100 -1.75 4.05 14.06
CA ALA A 100 -1.18 4.60 15.27
C ALA A 100 -2.30 5.14 16.17
N VAL A 101 -2.22 4.86 17.49
CA VAL A 101 -3.24 5.22 18.47
C VAL A 101 -2.58 5.91 19.65
N SER A 102 -3.16 7.01 20.12
CA SER A 102 -2.66 7.73 21.29
C SER A 102 -2.75 6.88 22.57
N GLY A 103 -1.84 7.12 23.52
CA GLY A 103 -1.77 6.33 24.74
C GLY A 103 -3.05 6.36 25.57
N ASP A 104 -3.86 7.41 25.43
CA ASP A 104 -5.17 7.57 26.08
C ASP A 104 -6.34 6.99 25.25
N ASN A 105 -6.08 6.42 24.06
CA ASN A 105 -7.04 5.92 23.09
C ASN A 105 -8.06 6.96 22.56
N ASN A 106 -7.79 8.25 22.78
CA ASN A 106 -8.68 9.31 22.34
C ASN A 106 -8.52 9.69 20.88
N SER A 107 -7.38 9.38 20.28
CA SER A 107 -7.07 9.71 18.89
C SER A 107 -6.38 8.55 18.18
N SER A 108 -6.67 8.40 16.89
CA SER A 108 -5.94 7.48 16.03
C SER A 108 -5.67 8.08 14.64
N VAL A 109 -4.59 7.61 14.02
CA VAL A 109 -4.23 7.89 12.64
C VAL A 109 -3.99 6.58 11.93
N GLU A 110 -4.66 6.39 10.81
CA GLU A 110 -4.56 5.19 9.98
C GLU A 110 -4.13 5.59 8.57
N ILE A 111 -2.96 5.15 8.15
CA ILE A 111 -2.51 5.24 6.76
C ILE A 111 -2.99 3.98 6.06
N LEU A 112 -3.90 4.16 5.11
CA LEU A 112 -4.43 3.05 4.32
C LEU A 112 -3.48 2.73 3.16
N PRO A 113 -3.53 1.51 2.61
CA PRO A 113 -2.78 1.14 1.43
C PRO A 113 -3.04 2.10 0.28
N TYR A 114 -1.96 2.53 -0.39
CA TYR A 114 -2.10 3.39 -1.56
C TYR A 114 -2.56 2.60 -2.78
N THR A 115 -3.24 3.27 -3.69
CA THR A 115 -3.67 2.67 -4.94
C THR A 115 -3.02 3.40 -6.10
N PRO A 116 -2.12 2.75 -6.87
CA PRO A 116 -1.58 3.32 -8.08
C PRO A 116 -2.56 3.16 -9.24
N TYR A 117 -2.58 4.13 -10.13
CA TYR A 117 -3.38 4.12 -11.34
C TYR A 117 -2.54 4.55 -12.54
N TYR A 118 -2.91 4.05 -13.69
CA TYR A 118 -2.41 4.54 -14.96
C TYR A 118 -3.58 4.90 -15.88
N TYR A 119 -3.35 5.81 -16.79
CA TYR A 119 -4.30 6.15 -17.83
C TYR A 119 -3.56 6.69 -19.03
N ALA A 120 -3.90 6.21 -20.22
CA ALA A 120 -3.38 6.74 -21.45
C ALA A 120 -4.47 7.56 -22.18
N ASP A 121 -4.13 8.77 -22.62
CA ASP A 121 -5.00 9.61 -23.44
C ASP A 121 -4.25 10.08 -24.68
N GLY A 122 -4.82 9.79 -25.83
CA GLY A 122 -4.26 10.13 -27.12
C GLY A 122 -4.98 9.41 -28.25
N PRO A 123 -4.59 9.65 -29.50
CA PRO A 123 -5.29 9.08 -30.64
C PRO A 123 -5.35 7.54 -30.63
N THR A 124 -4.25 6.88 -30.31
CA THR A 124 -4.17 5.41 -30.27
C THR A 124 -5.00 4.84 -29.14
N ALA A 125 -4.87 5.40 -27.92
CA ALA A 125 -5.62 4.93 -26.76
C ALA A 125 -7.14 5.13 -26.95
N ARG A 126 -7.56 6.24 -27.56
CA ARG A 126 -8.97 6.50 -27.87
C ARG A 126 -9.48 5.52 -28.92
N SER A 127 -8.73 5.30 -29.99
CA SER A 127 -9.11 4.35 -31.05
C SER A 127 -9.26 2.92 -30.52
N LEU A 128 -8.35 2.49 -29.64
CA LEU A 128 -8.46 1.19 -28.99
C LEU A 128 -9.72 1.06 -28.14
N ARG A 129 -10.05 2.09 -27.36
CA ARG A 129 -11.29 2.12 -26.56
C ARG A 129 -12.54 2.10 -27.43
N GLU A 130 -12.56 2.86 -28.52
CA GLU A 130 -13.68 2.88 -29.47
C GLU A 130 -13.86 1.52 -30.16
N THR A 131 -12.76 0.90 -30.58
CA THR A 131 -12.76 -0.44 -31.18
C THR A 131 -13.32 -1.47 -30.19
N SER A 132 -12.89 -1.42 -28.93
CA SER A 132 -13.40 -2.32 -27.88
C SER A 132 -14.91 -2.13 -27.65
N ARG A 133 -15.39 -0.90 -27.67
CA ARG A 133 -16.83 -0.60 -27.57
C ARG A 133 -17.62 -1.14 -28.76
N SER A 134 -17.10 -0.95 -29.97
CA SER A 134 -17.77 -1.41 -31.21
C SER A 134 -17.85 -2.94 -31.30
N MET A 135 -16.92 -3.64 -30.66
CA MET A 135 -16.91 -5.10 -30.56
C MET A 135 -17.82 -5.62 -29.43
N GLY A 136 -18.55 -4.75 -28.73
CA GLY A 136 -19.40 -5.14 -27.59
C GLY A 136 -18.61 -5.57 -26.37
N LEU A 137 -17.28 -5.41 -26.39
CA LEU A 137 -16.44 -5.59 -25.23
C LEU A 137 -16.77 -4.43 -24.30
N GLN A 138 -17.56 -4.70 -23.27
CA GLN A 138 -17.75 -3.71 -22.21
C GLN A 138 -16.37 -3.26 -21.73
N GLN A 139 -16.14 -1.96 -21.75
CA GLN A 139 -14.91 -1.39 -21.24
C GLN A 139 -14.89 -1.62 -19.72
N GLN A 140 -14.52 -2.83 -19.32
CA GLN A 140 -14.03 -3.03 -17.99
C GLN A 140 -12.71 -2.27 -17.97
N TYR A 141 -12.68 -1.14 -17.26
CA TYR A 141 -11.41 -0.53 -16.91
C TYR A 141 -10.55 -1.63 -16.32
N GLN A 142 -9.35 -1.76 -16.87
CA GLN A 142 -8.38 -2.66 -16.24
C GLN A 142 -8.22 -2.21 -14.79
N PRO A 143 -8.06 -3.12 -13.85
CA PRO A 143 -7.91 -2.78 -12.46
C PRO A 143 -6.85 -1.73 -12.31
N PHE A 144 -6.72 -0.67 -11.95
CA PHE A 144 -5.74 0.42 -12.01
C PHE A 144 -5.75 1.28 -13.28
N GLU A 145 -6.57 1.02 -14.30
CA GLU A 145 -6.79 1.97 -15.38
C GLU A 145 -7.91 2.94 -14.98
N LEU A 146 -7.54 4.15 -14.61
CA LEU A 146 -8.48 5.17 -14.20
C LEU A 146 -7.96 6.56 -14.59
N PRO A 147 -8.79 7.42 -15.24
CA PRO A 147 -8.40 8.79 -15.50
C PRO A 147 -8.02 9.53 -14.21
N PRO A 148 -7.02 10.42 -14.26
CA PRO A 148 -6.69 11.26 -13.11
C PRO A 148 -7.91 12.06 -12.65
N MET A 149 -8.07 12.16 -11.34
CA MET A 149 -9.17 12.91 -10.74
C MET A 149 -8.72 13.72 -9.53
N ASP A 150 -9.57 14.62 -9.10
CA ASP A 150 -9.35 15.39 -7.89
C ASP A 150 -9.47 14.53 -6.62
N ALA A 151 -8.70 14.87 -5.59
CA ALA A 151 -8.66 14.14 -4.33
C ALA A 151 -10.03 14.05 -3.64
N LEU A 152 -10.82 15.12 -3.68
CA LEU A 152 -12.17 15.12 -3.10
C LEU A 152 -13.14 14.24 -3.89
N ILE A 153 -13.02 14.24 -5.21
CA ILE A 153 -13.81 13.37 -6.08
C ILE A 153 -13.44 11.90 -5.78
N TYR A 154 -12.16 11.60 -5.68
CA TYR A 154 -11.70 10.24 -5.34
C TYR A 154 -12.21 9.77 -3.97
N LEU A 155 -12.14 10.63 -2.96
CA LEU A 155 -12.72 10.34 -1.65
C LEU A 155 -14.20 9.95 -1.76
N LYS A 156 -15.00 10.76 -2.44
CA LYS A 156 -16.45 10.54 -2.55
C LYS A 156 -16.83 9.31 -3.36
N GLN A 157 -16.08 9.02 -4.43
CA GLN A 157 -16.43 7.93 -5.34
C GLN A 157 -15.87 6.56 -4.91
N PHE A 158 -14.75 6.54 -4.22
CA PHE A 158 -14.05 5.28 -3.92
C PHE A 158 -13.84 5.05 -2.42
N VAL A 159 -13.32 6.04 -1.69
CA VAL A 159 -12.94 5.82 -0.30
C VAL A 159 -14.16 5.77 0.61
N LEU A 160 -15.04 6.77 0.56
CA LEU A 160 -16.21 6.81 1.44
C LEU A 160 -17.17 5.64 1.24
N PRO A 161 -17.53 5.25 0.00
CA PRO A 161 -18.32 4.05 -0.21
C PRO A 161 -17.63 2.78 0.31
N GLY A 162 -16.31 2.69 0.13
CA GLY A 162 -15.52 1.62 0.70
C GLY A 162 -15.66 1.56 2.22
N LEU A 163 -15.46 2.66 2.92
CA LEU A 163 -15.61 2.73 4.38
C LEU A 163 -17.01 2.39 4.86
N GLN A 164 -18.05 2.83 4.15
CA GLN A 164 -19.44 2.48 4.47
C GLN A 164 -19.68 0.98 4.34
N GLN A 165 -19.18 0.37 3.28
CA GLN A 165 -19.23 -1.08 3.12
C GLN A 165 -18.51 -1.82 4.27
N HIS A 166 -17.43 -1.24 4.85
CA HIS A 166 -16.72 -1.76 6.04
C HIS A 166 -17.43 -1.43 7.36
N GLY A 167 -18.63 -0.92 7.30
CA GLY A 167 -19.39 -0.56 8.49
C GLY A 167 -18.85 0.70 9.20
N ILE A 168 -17.92 1.43 8.60
CA ILE A 168 -17.48 2.74 9.10
C ILE A 168 -18.47 3.78 8.57
N ASN A 169 -19.50 4.03 9.38
CA ASN A 169 -20.54 4.98 9.05
C ASN A 169 -20.40 6.23 9.91
N PHE A 170 -20.53 7.38 9.28
CA PHE A 170 -20.50 8.67 9.97
C PHE A 170 -21.34 9.70 9.22
N GLN A 171 -21.81 10.68 9.95
CA GLN A 171 -22.49 11.84 9.38
C GLN A 171 -21.43 12.85 8.91
N ILE A 172 -21.42 13.20 7.64
CA ILE A 172 -20.53 14.22 7.09
C ILE A 172 -20.89 15.57 7.70
N THR A 173 -19.90 16.28 8.21
CA THR A 173 -20.02 17.62 8.81
C THR A 173 -19.28 18.68 8.03
N GLY A 174 -18.33 18.31 7.19
CA GLY A 174 -17.56 19.22 6.36
C GLY A 174 -16.71 18.51 5.32
N GLU A 175 -16.27 19.28 4.34
CA GLU A 175 -15.34 18.81 3.32
C GLU A 175 -14.46 19.96 2.86
N GLN A 176 -13.21 19.67 2.55
CA GLN A 176 -12.28 20.69 2.10
C GLN A 176 -11.30 20.12 1.07
N ASN A 177 -11.10 20.86 0.00
CA ASN A 177 -9.99 20.66 -0.92
C ASN A 177 -8.82 21.55 -0.47
N LEU A 178 -7.71 20.92 -0.12
CA LEU A 178 -6.52 21.61 0.39
C LEU A 178 -5.57 22.07 -0.73
N GLY A 179 -5.82 21.63 -1.97
CA GLY A 179 -4.91 21.89 -3.09
C GLY A 179 -3.56 21.19 -2.92
N ASN A 180 -2.50 21.83 -3.40
CA ASN A 180 -1.15 21.29 -3.35
C ASN A 180 -0.58 21.32 -1.92
N GLN A 181 -0.05 20.19 -1.49
CA GLN A 181 0.60 20.01 -0.21
C GLN A 181 1.96 19.29 -0.41
N ASN A 182 2.88 19.47 0.53
CA ASN A 182 4.20 18.83 0.54
C ASN A 182 4.28 17.73 1.62
N GLN A 183 3.28 16.84 1.67
CA GLN A 183 3.28 15.77 2.68
C GLN A 183 4.20 14.60 2.29
N PHE A 184 4.43 14.40 0.99
CA PHE A 184 5.33 13.37 0.48
C PHE A 184 6.64 14.03 0.06
N LYS A 185 7.74 13.59 0.64
CA LYS A 185 9.08 14.14 0.47
C LYS A 185 9.43 14.45 -1.00
N GLY A 186 9.38 15.73 -1.38
CA GLY A 186 9.73 16.19 -2.74
C GLY A 186 8.73 15.81 -3.85
N VAL A 187 7.59 15.22 -3.52
CA VAL A 187 6.56 14.87 -4.51
C VAL A 187 5.36 15.78 -4.32
N PRO A 188 5.04 16.66 -5.30
CA PRO A 188 3.83 17.46 -5.26
C PRO A 188 2.59 16.56 -5.20
N SER A 189 1.69 16.85 -4.28
CA SER A 189 0.46 16.10 -4.11
C SER A 189 -0.72 17.03 -3.84
N LYS A 190 -1.89 16.68 -4.39
CA LYS A 190 -3.14 17.38 -4.11
C LYS A 190 -3.88 16.64 -3.01
N HIS A 191 -4.37 17.37 -2.04
CA HIS A 191 -5.02 16.79 -0.87
C HIS A 191 -6.43 17.32 -0.69
N ALA A 192 -7.28 16.47 -0.16
CA ALA A 192 -8.63 16.83 0.29
C ALA A 192 -9.01 15.98 1.50
N PHE A 193 -9.97 16.45 2.28
CA PHE A 193 -10.56 15.65 3.34
C PHE A 193 -12.07 15.84 3.44
N VAL A 194 -12.71 14.86 4.09
CA VAL A 194 -14.10 14.88 4.52
C VAL A 194 -14.13 14.64 6.02
N ASP A 195 -14.72 15.54 6.76
CA ASP A 195 -14.93 15.46 8.20
C ASP A 195 -16.32 14.92 8.52
N GLY A 196 -16.44 14.23 9.61
CA GLY A 196 -17.71 13.68 10.05
C GLY A 196 -17.74 13.35 11.53
N LYS A 197 -18.91 12.88 11.95
CA LYS A 197 -19.18 12.42 13.32
C LYS A 197 -19.73 11.00 13.28
N MET A 198 -19.08 10.10 14.01
CA MET A 198 -19.48 8.71 14.16
C MET A 198 -20.65 8.57 15.14
N GLN A 199 -21.32 7.43 15.15
CA GLN A 199 -22.46 7.18 16.04
C GLN A 199 -22.11 7.19 17.52
N ASP A 200 -20.86 6.80 17.86
CA ASP A 200 -20.33 6.85 19.24
C ASP A 200 -19.91 8.26 19.67
N GLY A 201 -20.09 9.25 18.82
CA GLY A 201 -19.76 10.65 19.07
C GLY A 201 -18.34 11.05 18.68
N LYS A 202 -17.46 10.12 18.31
CA LYS A 202 -16.11 10.42 17.82
C LYS A 202 -16.16 11.22 16.53
N LEU A 203 -15.23 12.13 16.42
CA LEU A 203 -14.96 12.84 15.16
C LEU A 203 -14.11 11.95 14.24
N ILE A 204 -14.36 12.03 12.95
CA ILE A 204 -13.59 11.33 11.92
C ILE A 204 -13.24 12.30 10.81
N ARG A 205 -12.00 12.21 10.33
CA ARG A 205 -11.53 12.84 9.08
C ARG A 205 -11.04 11.74 8.17
N VAL A 206 -11.57 11.69 6.97
CA VAL A 206 -11.07 10.84 5.89
C VAL A 206 -10.34 11.74 4.92
N GLU A 207 -9.06 11.53 4.75
CA GLU A 207 -8.18 12.34 3.92
C GLU A 207 -7.64 11.51 2.76
N CYS A 208 -7.36 12.15 1.63
CA CYS A 208 -6.64 11.52 0.53
C CYS A 208 -5.66 12.52 -0.09
N GLY A 209 -4.43 12.06 -0.28
CA GLY A 209 -3.44 12.72 -1.11
C GLY A 209 -3.39 12.05 -2.49
N ILE A 210 -3.28 12.84 -3.55
CA ILE A 210 -3.08 12.33 -4.92
C ILE A 210 -1.78 12.87 -5.47
N THR A 211 -0.91 11.97 -5.91
CA THR A 211 0.27 12.29 -6.71
C THR A 211 -0.01 12.02 -8.17
N LEU A 212 0.48 12.87 -9.06
CA LEU A 212 0.28 12.73 -10.50
C LEU A 212 1.60 13.00 -11.23
N ASN A 213 1.98 12.06 -12.08
CA ASN A 213 3.04 12.21 -13.06
C ASN A 213 2.45 12.06 -14.47
N MET A 214 2.85 12.95 -15.37
CA MET A 214 2.35 12.99 -16.73
C MET A 214 3.54 12.98 -17.71
N ASN A 215 3.49 12.06 -18.66
CA ASN A 215 4.48 11.97 -19.73
C ASN A 215 3.78 12.05 -21.09
N ASN A 216 4.35 12.79 -22.02
CA ASN A 216 3.88 12.84 -23.41
C ASN A 216 4.92 12.14 -24.30
N VAL A 217 4.48 11.14 -25.03
CA VAL A 217 5.30 10.38 -25.96
C VAL A 217 4.56 10.28 -27.29
N ASN A 218 5.07 10.90 -28.34
CA ASN A 218 4.51 10.86 -29.70
C ASN A 218 3.02 11.25 -29.79
N GLY A 219 2.59 12.22 -28.99
CA GLY A 219 1.20 12.70 -28.98
C GLY A 219 0.25 11.86 -28.09
N GLU A 220 0.74 10.80 -27.48
CA GLU A 220 0.04 10.05 -26.43
C GLU A 220 0.43 10.59 -25.06
N VAL A 221 -0.55 10.90 -24.24
CA VAL A 221 -0.33 11.35 -22.87
C VAL A 221 -0.56 10.19 -21.90
N TYR A 222 0.47 9.87 -21.14
CA TYR A 222 0.42 8.82 -20.12
C TYR A 222 0.37 9.45 -18.74
N TYR A 223 -0.65 9.13 -18.00
CA TYR A 223 -0.84 9.54 -16.63
C TYR A 223 -0.51 8.37 -15.71
N ASN A 224 0.44 8.58 -14.79
CA ASN A 224 0.70 7.68 -13.67
C ASN A 224 0.36 8.45 -12.41
N TRP A 225 -0.60 7.99 -11.65
CA TRP A 225 -1.04 8.68 -10.46
C TRP A 225 -1.36 7.70 -9.34
N SER A 226 -1.32 8.17 -8.12
CA SER A 226 -1.58 7.32 -6.96
C SER A 226 -2.42 8.06 -5.94
N ALA A 227 -3.34 7.34 -5.32
CA ALA A 227 -4.16 7.81 -4.22
C ALA A 227 -3.64 7.24 -2.90
N PHE A 228 -3.49 8.11 -1.90
CA PHE A 228 -2.96 7.80 -0.57
C PHE A 228 -4.01 8.16 0.49
N PRO A 229 -5.02 7.31 0.70
CA PRO A 229 -6.04 7.57 1.70
C PRO A 229 -5.52 7.40 3.12
N ALA A 230 -6.13 8.11 4.06
CA ALA A 230 -5.89 7.99 5.49
C ALA A 230 -7.16 8.30 6.28
N ILE A 231 -7.23 7.78 7.49
CA ILE A 231 -8.32 8.03 8.43
C ILE A 231 -7.73 8.61 9.72
N ILE A 232 -8.37 9.63 10.24
CA ILE A 232 -8.05 10.20 11.54
C ILE A 232 -9.32 10.12 12.38
N THR A 233 -9.22 9.61 13.58
CA THR A 233 -10.32 9.70 14.55
C THR A 233 -9.85 10.42 15.81
N SER A 234 -10.76 11.19 16.41
CA SER A 234 -10.47 11.90 17.66
C SER A 234 -11.75 12.16 18.43
N ASN A 235 -11.66 12.21 19.76
CA ASN A 235 -12.78 12.61 20.59
C ASN A 235 -13.05 14.12 20.52
N ASN A 236 -12.02 14.94 20.20
CA ASN A 236 -12.13 16.39 20.34
C ASN A 236 -11.36 17.23 19.30
N ASN A 237 -10.30 16.69 18.67
CA ASN A 237 -9.43 17.50 17.80
C ASN A 237 -8.88 16.68 16.63
N LEU A 238 -9.47 16.86 15.45
CA LEU A 238 -9.00 16.21 14.21
C LEU A 238 -7.72 16.86 13.66
N ASP A 239 -7.48 18.13 13.91
CA ASP A 239 -6.32 18.84 13.36
C ASP A 239 -5.02 18.35 14.00
N ALA A 240 -5.04 18.06 15.30
CA ALA A 240 -3.88 17.45 15.98
C ALA A 240 -3.54 16.08 15.36
N GLY A 241 -4.54 15.25 15.09
CA GLY A 241 -4.34 13.98 14.38
C GLY A 241 -3.85 14.17 12.95
N TYR A 242 -4.32 15.22 12.27
CA TYR A 242 -3.86 15.55 10.92
C TYR A 242 -2.39 16.00 10.91
N ASP A 243 -1.94 16.74 11.92
CA ASP A 243 -0.52 17.09 12.06
C ASP A 243 0.35 15.86 12.29
N VAL A 244 -0.13 14.88 13.08
CA VAL A 244 0.54 13.59 13.23
C VAL A 244 0.61 12.85 11.89
N LEU A 245 -0.46 12.79 11.12
CA LEU A 245 -0.47 12.16 9.79
C LEU A 245 0.56 12.81 8.84
N LYS A 246 0.60 14.15 8.79
CA LYS A 246 1.59 14.88 7.99
C LYS A 246 3.01 14.55 8.42
N HIS A 247 3.26 14.50 9.73
CA HIS A 247 4.56 14.14 10.26
C HIS A 247 4.94 12.71 9.88
N MET A 248 4.05 11.73 10.12
CA MET A 248 4.28 10.35 9.74
C MET A 248 4.67 10.22 8.27
N ARG A 249 3.91 10.84 7.36
CA ARG A 249 4.18 10.80 5.90
C ARG A 249 5.50 11.47 5.52
N SER A 250 5.81 12.62 6.11
CA SER A 250 7.02 13.37 5.80
C SER A 250 8.31 12.71 6.29
N THR A 251 8.19 11.80 7.26
CA THR A 251 9.31 11.08 7.86
C THR A 251 9.53 9.68 7.31
N ILE A 252 8.73 9.27 6.31
CA ILE A 252 8.91 7.98 5.64
C ILE A 252 10.30 7.89 5.01
N ILE A 253 11.03 6.85 5.38
CA ILE A 253 12.33 6.49 4.81
C ILE A 253 12.25 5.03 4.36
N TYR A 254 12.55 4.79 3.10
CA TYR A 254 12.69 3.45 2.54
C TYR A 254 14.07 2.89 2.83
N ASN A 255 14.16 1.61 3.16
CA ASN A 255 15.42 0.92 3.33
C ASN A 255 16.02 0.57 1.95
N PRO A 256 17.21 1.08 1.60
CA PRO A 256 17.82 0.81 0.29
C PRO A 256 18.11 -0.68 0.04
N GLU A 257 18.47 -1.44 1.08
CA GLU A 257 18.69 -2.88 0.95
C GLU A 257 17.39 -3.61 0.61
N TRP A 258 16.29 -3.23 1.24
CA TRP A 258 14.97 -3.74 0.91
C TRP A 258 14.58 -3.41 -0.53
N GLU A 259 14.78 -2.16 -0.97
CA GLU A 259 14.50 -1.76 -2.35
C GLU A 259 15.30 -2.59 -3.36
N GLN A 260 16.57 -2.85 -3.07
CA GLN A 260 17.42 -3.69 -3.92
C GLN A 260 16.87 -5.13 -4.01
N LYS A 261 16.49 -5.73 -2.89
CA LYS A 261 15.92 -7.09 -2.85
C LYS A 261 14.57 -7.16 -3.57
N VAL A 262 13.72 -6.15 -3.38
CA VAL A 262 12.46 -6.05 -4.16
C VAL A 262 12.74 -5.97 -5.65
N ASN A 263 13.72 -5.17 -6.08
CA ASN A 263 14.10 -5.07 -7.48
C ASN A 263 14.68 -6.37 -8.05
N GLU A 264 15.39 -7.16 -7.24
CA GLU A 264 15.87 -8.49 -7.64
C GLU A 264 14.72 -9.48 -7.79
N LEU A 265 13.77 -9.49 -6.85
CA LEU A 265 12.54 -10.29 -6.93
C LEU A 265 11.75 -9.92 -8.18
N ASN A 266 11.62 -8.64 -8.48
CA ASN A 266 10.94 -8.15 -9.67
C ASN A 266 11.59 -8.66 -10.95
N ARG A 267 12.93 -8.65 -11.04
CA ARG A 267 13.66 -9.18 -12.19
C ARG A 267 13.46 -10.69 -12.35
N LYS A 268 13.49 -11.44 -11.25
CA LYS A 268 13.24 -12.88 -11.25
C LYS A 268 11.79 -13.20 -11.62
N GLY A 269 10.84 -12.45 -11.05
CA GLY A 269 9.42 -12.55 -11.36
C GLY A 269 9.10 -12.24 -12.83
N ASN A 270 9.70 -11.19 -13.40
CA ASN A 270 9.48 -10.80 -14.78
C ASN A 270 9.96 -11.86 -15.78
N ALA A 271 11.00 -12.61 -15.46
CA ALA A 271 11.47 -13.72 -16.29
C ALA A 271 10.51 -14.92 -16.27
N ALA A 272 9.82 -15.15 -15.14
CA ALA A 272 8.81 -16.21 -14.99
C ALA A 272 7.41 -15.78 -15.46
N ASN A 273 7.13 -14.48 -15.50
CA ASN A 273 5.78 -13.91 -15.54
C ASN A 273 5.23 -13.57 -16.92
N ALA A 274 5.91 -13.82 -18.00
CA ALA A 274 5.30 -13.65 -19.35
C ALA A 274 4.01 -14.50 -19.50
N GLU A 275 3.90 -15.56 -18.75
CA GLU A 275 2.74 -16.47 -18.71
C GLU A 275 1.71 -16.11 -17.63
N ILE A 276 2.16 -15.52 -16.52
CA ILE A 276 1.33 -15.21 -15.35
C ILE A 276 0.57 -13.88 -15.54
N ALA A 277 1.10 -12.95 -16.33
CA ALA A 277 0.53 -11.62 -16.53
C ALA A 277 -0.95 -11.62 -16.98
N GLN A 278 -1.38 -12.69 -17.63
CA GLN A 278 -2.77 -12.84 -18.08
C GLN A 278 -3.72 -13.29 -16.96
N LYS A 279 -3.19 -14.04 -15.97
CA LYS A 279 -3.96 -14.56 -14.81
C LYS A 279 -4.07 -13.53 -13.66
N ASP A 280 -3.05 -12.71 -13.48
CA ASP A 280 -3.04 -11.67 -12.44
C ASP A 280 -4.12 -10.61 -12.65
N PHE A 281 -4.59 -10.48 -13.87
CA PHE A 281 -5.68 -9.58 -14.21
C PHE A 281 -7.02 -9.99 -13.57
N GLU A 282 -7.31 -11.28 -13.50
CA GLU A 282 -8.49 -11.80 -12.81
C GLU A 282 -8.37 -11.62 -11.30
N ASN A 283 -7.16 -11.72 -10.77
CA ASN A 283 -6.92 -11.60 -9.33
C ASN A 283 -7.18 -10.20 -8.79
N LEU A 284 -6.93 -9.17 -9.60
CA LEU A 284 -7.25 -7.79 -9.22
C LEU A 284 -8.74 -7.48 -9.22
N LYS A 285 -9.52 -8.16 -10.07
CA LYS A 285 -10.98 -8.13 -10.01
C LYS A 285 -11.47 -8.77 -8.71
N ASN A 286 -10.89 -9.92 -8.37
CA ASN A 286 -11.21 -10.64 -7.13
C ASN A 286 -10.79 -9.85 -5.88
N TYR A 287 -9.76 -8.97 -5.97
CA TYR A 287 -9.40 -8.07 -4.87
C TYR A 287 -10.47 -7.02 -4.58
N ARG A 288 -11.03 -6.39 -5.62
CA ARG A 288 -12.18 -5.48 -5.44
C ARG A 288 -13.39 -6.23 -4.87
N GLU A 289 -13.62 -7.45 -5.35
CA GLU A 289 -14.70 -8.29 -4.83
C GLU A 289 -14.40 -8.78 -3.41
N ALA A 290 -13.15 -9.10 -3.07
CA ALA A 290 -12.77 -9.48 -1.71
C ALA A 290 -12.85 -8.29 -0.75
N ILE A 291 -12.40 -7.10 -1.14
CA ILE A 291 -12.66 -5.88 -0.38
C ILE A 291 -14.18 -5.71 -0.17
N ASN A 292 -14.99 -5.93 -1.19
CA ASN A 292 -16.44 -5.84 -1.07
C ASN A 292 -17.04 -6.96 -0.18
N ASN A 293 -16.53 -8.19 -0.26
CA ASN A 293 -17.05 -9.33 0.54
C ASN A 293 -16.60 -9.28 2.01
N ILE A 294 -15.39 -8.79 2.27
CA ILE A 294 -14.89 -8.51 3.62
C ILE A 294 -15.82 -7.50 4.32
N HIS A 295 -16.32 -6.52 3.58
CA HIS A 295 -17.25 -5.51 4.08
C HIS A 295 -18.57 -6.08 4.65
N GLN A 296 -19.08 -7.13 4.06
CA GLN A 296 -20.30 -7.78 4.55
C GLN A 296 -20.10 -8.59 5.85
N GLY A 297 -18.89 -9.13 6.07
CA GLY A 297 -18.56 -9.91 7.28
C GLY A 297 -18.44 -9.08 8.55
N VAL A 298 -17.94 -7.83 8.44
CA VAL A 298 -17.68 -6.96 9.61
C VAL A 298 -18.96 -6.46 10.29
N THR A 299 -20.07 -6.40 9.56
CA THR A 299 -21.36 -5.91 10.11
C THR A 299 -21.93 -6.83 11.19
N ASN A 300 -21.58 -8.11 11.17
CA ASN A 300 -22.14 -9.12 12.08
C ASN A 300 -21.36 -9.30 13.40
N GLU A 301 -20.15 -8.81 13.49
CA GLU A 301 -19.28 -9.07 14.67
C GLU A 301 -19.10 -7.87 15.63
N ARG A 302 -19.89 -6.83 15.44
CA ARG A 302 -19.75 -5.53 16.15
C ARG A 302 -19.95 -5.60 17.67
N ASN A 303 -20.42 -6.72 18.21
CA ASN A 303 -20.86 -6.81 19.63
C ASN A 303 -19.82 -7.38 20.62
N ASN A 304 -18.62 -7.76 20.17
CA ASN A 304 -17.64 -8.36 21.08
C ASN A 304 -16.28 -7.66 21.02
N SER A 305 -16.03 -6.88 22.06
CA SER A 305 -14.75 -6.33 22.58
C SER A 305 -13.76 -5.66 21.60
N ASN A 306 -13.21 -4.51 22.03
CA ASN A 306 -12.27 -3.64 21.31
C ASN A 306 -11.02 -4.36 20.74
N ASP A 307 -10.57 -5.44 21.36
CA ASP A 307 -9.39 -6.20 20.88
C ASP A 307 -9.72 -7.09 19.68
N LYS A 308 -10.91 -7.71 19.64
CA LYS A 308 -11.40 -8.47 18.48
C LYS A 308 -11.66 -7.55 17.29
N ASN A 309 -12.16 -6.34 17.53
CA ASN A 309 -12.41 -5.38 16.45
C ASN A 309 -11.12 -4.91 15.77
N ASN A 310 -10.03 -4.73 16.52
CA ASN A 310 -8.74 -4.33 15.95
C ASN A 310 -8.08 -5.47 15.14
N GLU A 311 -8.25 -6.70 15.57
CA GLU A 311 -7.71 -7.85 14.86
C GLU A 311 -8.52 -8.15 13.58
N SER A 312 -9.87 -8.10 13.68
CA SER A 312 -10.77 -8.23 12.53
C SER A 312 -10.54 -7.12 11.49
N PHE A 313 -10.29 -5.89 11.95
CA PHE A 313 -10.04 -4.76 11.05
C PHE A 313 -8.73 -4.91 10.26
N ARG A 314 -7.68 -5.46 10.87
CA ARG A 314 -6.45 -5.80 10.17
C ARG A 314 -6.66 -6.88 9.11
N ASP A 315 -7.42 -7.92 9.45
CA ASP A 315 -7.74 -9.01 8.53
C ASP A 315 -8.60 -8.50 7.36
N VAL A 316 -9.45 -7.52 7.63
CA VAL A 316 -10.36 -6.90 6.67
C VAL A 316 -9.64 -6.00 5.67
N ILE A 317 -8.79 -5.07 6.12
CA ILE A 317 -8.10 -4.15 5.21
C ILE A 317 -6.89 -4.80 4.56
N GLY A 318 -6.23 -5.73 5.26
CA GLY A 318 -5.09 -6.47 4.74
C GLY A 318 -5.48 -7.54 3.73
N GLY A 319 -6.73 -8.02 3.72
CA GLY A 319 -7.12 -9.20 2.93
C GLY A 319 -6.24 -10.42 3.28
N GLU A 320 -5.89 -10.54 4.57
CA GLU A 320 -4.94 -11.53 5.04
C GLU A 320 -5.66 -12.71 5.71
N ALA A 321 -5.18 -13.92 5.47
CA ALA A 321 -5.53 -15.11 6.21
C ALA A 321 -4.35 -15.61 7.05
N LYS A 322 -4.66 -16.34 8.12
CA LYS A 322 -3.63 -16.99 8.96
C LYS A 322 -3.23 -18.32 8.34
N PHE A 323 -1.96 -18.51 8.19
CA PHE A 323 -1.36 -19.74 7.68
C PHE A 323 -0.31 -20.26 8.65
N GLU A 324 -0.07 -21.56 8.61
CA GLU A 324 1.01 -22.22 9.35
C GLU A 324 1.99 -22.84 8.36
N ASN A 325 3.25 -22.46 8.49
CA ASN A 325 4.33 -23.04 7.71
C ASN A 325 4.66 -24.43 8.31
N PRO A 326 4.42 -25.51 7.58
CA PRO A 326 4.62 -26.86 8.12
C PRO A 326 6.10 -27.20 8.34
N ASN A 327 7.04 -26.42 7.78
CA ASN A 327 8.48 -26.69 7.96
C ASN A 327 8.98 -26.28 9.35
N ASN A 328 8.40 -25.24 9.95
CA ASN A 328 8.88 -24.67 11.22
C ASN A 328 7.77 -24.39 12.23
N GLY A 329 6.49 -24.63 11.87
CA GLY A 329 5.33 -24.33 12.71
C GLY A 329 5.05 -22.83 12.88
N GLU A 330 5.73 -21.98 12.13
CA GLU A 330 5.51 -20.53 12.19
C GLU A 330 4.13 -20.17 11.65
N ARG A 331 3.45 -19.29 12.38
CA ARG A 331 2.15 -18.75 11.97
C ARG A 331 2.35 -17.38 11.37
N VAL A 332 1.95 -17.26 10.11
CA VAL A 332 2.08 -16.03 9.33
C VAL A 332 0.72 -15.57 8.83
N ARG A 333 0.63 -14.29 8.50
CA ARG A 333 -0.50 -13.71 7.79
C ARG A 333 -0.08 -13.46 6.36
N LEU A 334 -0.86 -14.00 5.43
CA LEU A 334 -0.63 -13.83 3.99
C LEU A 334 -1.91 -13.30 3.35
N ASP A 335 -1.76 -12.64 2.21
CA ASP A 335 -2.87 -12.20 1.39
C ASP A 335 -3.75 -13.40 1.01
N ASP A 336 -5.04 -13.32 1.25
CA ASP A 336 -6.04 -14.40 1.11
C ASP A 336 -6.58 -14.59 -0.33
N LYS A 337 -6.04 -13.84 -1.30
CA LYS A 337 -6.53 -13.81 -2.68
C LYS A 337 -6.26 -15.07 -3.48
N TYR A 338 -5.24 -15.82 -3.10
CA TYR A 338 -4.75 -16.94 -3.88
C TYR A 338 -5.28 -18.27 -3.31
N LYS A 339 -5.36 -19.29 -4.16
CA LYS A 339 -5.83 -20.62 -3.76
C LYS A 339 -4.74 -21.46 -3.10
N HIS A 340 -3.49 -21.23 -3.48
CA HIS A 340 -2.35 -22.01 -3.04
C HIS A 340 -1.26 -21.10 -2.49
N TYR A 341 -0.66 -21.52 -1.39
CA TYR A 341 0.43 -20.82 -0.73
C TYR A 341 1.57 -21.78 -0.44
N TYR A 342 2.78 -21.33 -0.68
CA TYR A 342 3.99 -22.15 -0.56
C TYR A 342 5.03 -21.38 0.23
N ALA A 343 5.91 -22.10 0.93
CA ALA A 343 7.08 -21.56 1.61
C ALA A 343 8.34 -22.28 1.14
N ASP A 344 9.42 -21.54 0.91
CA ASP A 344 10.74 -22.14 0.71
C ASP A 344 11.45 -22.41 2.04
N ALA A 345 12.62 -23.06 1.97
CA ALA A 345 13.43 -23.38 3.14
C ALA A 345 14.02 -22.12 3.83
N GLN A 346 14.01 -20.98 3.16
CA GLN A 346 14.49 -19.70 3.66
C GLN A 346 13.38 -18.89 4.34
N GLY A 347 12.13 -19.37 4.33
CA GLY A 347 10.98 -18.71 4.93
C GLY A 347 10.32 -17.66 4.05
N ASN A 348 10.61 -17.62 2.74
CA ASN A 348 9.86 -16.77 1.81
C ASN A 348 8.55 -17.44 1.45
N TYR A 349 7.50 -16.63 1.26
CA TYR A 349 6.16 -17.10 0.94
C TYR A 349 5.79 -16.72 -0.50
N TYR A 350 5.17 -17.67 -1.18
CA TYR A 350 4.70 -17.54 -2.57
C TYR A 350 3.23 -17.93 -2.64
N ALA A 351 2.48 -17.26 -3.48
CA ALA A 351 1.05 -17.52 -3.63
C ALA A 351 0.68 -17.66 -5.11
N SER A 352 -0.28 -18.54 -5.42
CA SER A 352 -0.75 -18.82 -6.78
C SER A 352 -2.19 -19.29 -6.78
N ASP A 353 -2.95 -18.99 -7.85
CA ASP A 353 -4.29 -19.55 -8.07
C ASP A 353 -4.28 -20.94 -8.68
N GLU A 354 -3.18 -21.29 -9.33
CA GLU A 354 -2.98 -22.63 -9.89
C GLU A 354 -1.99 -23.39 -9.02
N PRO A 355 -2.16 -24.70 -8.87
CA PRO A 355 -1.20 -25.51 -8.16
C PRO A 355 0.15 -25.51 -8.88
N LEU A 356 1.20 -25.10 -8.17
CA LEU A 356 2.57 -25.12 -8.67
C LEU A 356 3.21 -26.48 -8.41
N ASP A 357 4.19 -26.86 -9.24
CA ASP A 357 5.05 -28.01 -8.92
C ASP A 357 6.06 -27.62 -7.82
N TYR A 358 5.50 -27.40 -6.62
CA TYR A 358 6.26 -26.95 -5.46
C TYR A 358 7.35 -27.94 -5.04
N LYS A 359 7.20 -29.24 -5.37
CA LYS A 359 8.22 -30.26 -5.09
C LYS A 359 9.45 -30.09 -5.95
N ALA A 360 9.29 -29.76 -7.25
CA ALA A 360 10.41 -29.46 -8.13
C ALA A 360 11.14 -28.18 -7.70
N MET A 361 10.45 -27.26 -7.04
CA MET A 361 11.01 -26.00 -6.50
C MET A 361 11.59 -26.16 -5.08
N SER A 362 11.50 -27.33 -4.47
CA SER A 362 11.86 -27.57 -3.06
C SER A 362 11.09 -26.66 -2.09
N TRP A 363 9.84 -26.36 -2.41
CA TRP A 363 8.93 -25.60 -1.56
C TRP A 363 8.00 -26.55 -0.79
N THR A 364 7.31 -26.01 0.20
CA THR A 364 6.28 -26.71 0.98
C THR A 364 4.98 -25.93 0.91
N GLU A 365 3.87 -26.61 0.69
CA GLU A 365 2.55 -25.97 0.70
C GLU A 365 2.20 -25.56 2.13
N VAL A 366 1.81 -24.29 2.31
CA VAL A 366 1.51 -23.68 3.60
C VAL A 366 0.06 -23.99 3.96
N LYS A 367 -0.15 -24.43 5.18
CA LYS A 367 -1.48 -24.79 5.66
C LYS A 367 -2.25 -23.55 6.11
N ARG A 368 -3.40 -23.31 5.48
CA ARG A 368 -4.36 -22.31 5.97
C ARG A 368 -4.95 -22.78 7.31
N LEU A 369 -4.91 -21.92 8.30
CA LEU A 369 -5.54 -22.16 9.58
C LEU A 369 -7.01 -21.75 9.48
N ASP A 370 -7.92 -22.72 9.56
CA ASP A 370 -9.35 -22.41 9.57
C ASP A 370 -9.69 -21.53 10.77
N THR A 371 -10.28 -20.37 10.51
CA THR A 371 -10.81 -19.46 11.54
C THR A 371 -12.17 -19.94 12.10
N LYS A 372 -12.50 -21.21 11.98
CA LYS A 372 -13.69 -21.78 12.61
C LYS A 372 -13.43 -22.01 14.09
N GLY A 373 -13.75 -21.03 14.88
CA GLY A 373 -13.84 -21.22 16.33
C GLY A 373 -13.24 -20.10 17.16
N TYR A 374 -13.77 -18.90 17.06
CA TYR A 374 -13.76 -17.95 18.17
C TYR A 374 -15.06 -17.15 18.14
#